data_28c73fe449eb7bd2aa408dcdde3e3e75
#
_entry.id   28c73fe449eb7bd2aa408dcdde3e3e75
#
_cell.length_a   1.000
_cell.length_b   1.000
_cell.length_c   1.000
_cell.angle_alpha   90.00
_cell.angle_beta   90.00
_cell.angle_gamma   90.00
#
_symmetry.space_group_name_H-M   'P 1'
#
loop_
_entity.id
_entity.type
_entity.pdbx_description
1 polymer ?
#
loop_
_entity_poly.entity_id
_entity_poly.type
_entity_poly.pdbx_seq_one_letter_code
_entity_poly.pdbx_strand_id
1 'polypeptide(L)'
;DLIQEVSVTGKVKPSQSVDLAFEKIGKISWINAEIGKHVVRGEALAGLESSDVDAKLESAKALQRKEEAQLGELLAGTRPEELRIQEVKVLNTEKELQDEEVSTIDVVRDAYTKSDDAIRNKTDQFITNPQGADPVVNFPIGDVQLRINIELGRVTAEELLFSWNILLSTLTSESDPHLFIEDSKAYLLSMKSFLEDVALAVNALKASSDFSQATIDSYRSDIATARS
;
A
#
# COMPACT_ATOMS: atom_id res chain seq x y z
N ASP A 1 55.67 -40.79 -110.91
CA ASP A 1 55.42 -40.80 -109.46
C ASP A 1 53.89 -40.58 -109.27
N LEU A 2 53.21 -41.56 -108.75
CA LEU A 2 51.82 -41.47 -108.33
C LEU A 2 51.78 -41.08 -106.90
N ILE A 3 51.23 -39.91 -106.59
CA ILE A 3 50.97 -39.48 -105.25
C ILE A 3 49.53 -39.82 -104.92
N GLN A 4 49.36 -40.74 -103.99
CA GLN A 4 48.04 -41.10 -103.47
C GLN A 4 47.71 -40.24 -102.21
N GLU A 5 46.80 -39.30 -102.34
CA GLU A 5 46.35 -38.44 -101.25
C GLU A 5 45.19 -39.10 -100.54
N VAL A 6 45.37 -39.43 -99.28
CA VAL A 6 44.30 -39.95 -98.36
C VAL A 6 43.84 -38.86 -97.52
N SER A 7 42.61 -38.37 -97.75
CA SER A 7 41.93 -37.39 -96.93
C SER A 7 41.20 -38.08 -95.80
N VAL A 8 41.57 -37.82 -94.57
CA VAL A 8 40.92 -38.33 -93.35
C VAL A 8 40.25 -37.19 -92.61
N THR A 9 38.94 -37.29 -92.48
CA THR A 9 38.15 -36.33 -91.64
C THR A 9 38.07 -36.84 -90.22
N GLY A 10 38.59 -36.04 -89.23
CA GLY A 10 38.51 -36.29 -87.83
C GLY A 10 37.58 -35.31 -87.17
N LYS A 11 36.82 -35.74 -86.20
CA LYS A 11 35.98 -34.86 -85.34
C LYS A 11 36.69 -34.59 -84.00
N VAL A 12 37.02 -33.35 -83.72
CA VAL A 12 37.63 -32.93 -82.42
C VAL A 12 36.56 -32.93 -81.33
N LYS A 13 36.79 -33.67 -80.28
CA LYS A 13 35.95 -33.69 -79.10
C LYS A 13 36.76 -33.11 -77.92
N PRO A 14 36.12 -32.38 -77.03
CA PRO A 14 36.83 -31.92 -75.79
C PRO A 14 37.19 -33.11 -74.92
N SER A 15 38.33 -33.09 -74.29
CA SER A 15 38.83 -34.12 -73.36
C SER A 15 38.04 -34.23 -72.09
N GLN A 16 37.43 -33.14 -71.68
CA GLN A 16 36.54 -33.01 -70.47
C GLN A 16 35.35 -32.15 -70.84
N SER A 17 34.17 -32.50 -70.36
CA SER A 17 32.94 -31.74 -70.42
C SER A 17 32.31 -31.74 -69.03
N VAL A 18 31.91 -30.59 -68.53
CA VAL A 18 31.25 -30.44 -67.21
C VAL A 18 29.91 -29.74 -67.46
N ASP A 19 28.85 -30.39 -67.04
CA ASP A 19 27.51 -29.82 -67.07
C ASP A 19 27.27 -29.04 -65.74
N LEU A 20 27.01 -27.74 -65.87
CA LEU A 20 26.75 -26.87 -64.72
C LEU A 20 25.23 -26.64 -64.58
N ALA A 21 24.71 -26.84 -63.36
CA ALA A 21 23.34 -26.56 -63.03
C ALA A 21 23.26 -25.78 -61.72
N PHE A 22 22.19 -25.00 -61.56
CA PHE A 22 21.92 -24.37 -60.28
C PHE A 22 21.39 -25.43 -59.28
N GLU A 23 21.82 -25.34 -58.01
CA GLU A 23 21.39 -26.21 -56.95
C GLU A 23 19.91 -25.93 -56.55
N LYS A 24 19.42 -24.70 -56.78
CA LYS A 24 18.05 -24.27 -56.52
C LYS A 24 17.35 -23.83 -57.80
N ILE A 25 16.05 -24.09 -57.87
CA ILE A 25 15.19 -23.61 -58.95
C ILE A 25 14.92 -22.11 -58.72
N GLY A 26 15.10 -21.30 -59.76
CA GLY A 26 14.85 -19.86 -59.71
C GLY A 26 14.88 -19.24 -61.09
N LYS A 27 14.51 -17.97 -61.14
CA LYS A 27 14.57 -17.16 -62.36
C LYS A 27 16.00 -16.64 -62.51
N ILE A 28 16.57 -16.76 -63.72
CA ILE A 28 17.90 -16.26 -64.03
C ILE A 28 17.85 -14.73 -64.09
N SER A 29 18.69 -14.09 -63.31
CA SER A 29 18.87 -12.64 -63.29
C SER A 29 19.87 -12.13 -64.32
N TRP A 30 20.98 -12.84 -64.47
CA TRP A 30 22.04 -12.52 -65.46
C TRP A 30 22.79 -13.76 -65.91
N ILE A 31 23.37 -13.68 -67.12
CA ILE A 31 24.28 -14.68 -67.71
C ILE A 31 25.50 -13.93 -68.21
N ASN A 32 26.70 -14.36 -67.79
CA ASN A 32 27.99 -13.78 -68.22
C ASN A 32 28.83 -14.82 -68.99
N ALA A 33 28.17 -15.84 -69.51
CA ALA A 33 28.81 -16.89 -70.33
C ALA A 33 28.48 -16.68 -71.79
N GLU A 34 29.51 -16.65 -72.64
CA GLU A 34 29.40 -16.57 -74.10
C GLU A 34 30.10 -17.77 -74.72
N ILE A 35 29.55 -18.27 -75.86
CA ILE A 35 30.13 -19.38 -76.60
C ILE A 35 31.50 -18.99 -77.16
N GLY A 36 32.53 -19.79 -76.83
CA GLY A 36 33.89 -19.53 -77.24
C GLY A 36 34.74 -18.70 -76.19
N LYS A 37 34.14 -18.19 -75.12
CA LYS A 37 34.84 -17.47 -74.07
C LYS A 37 35.60 -18.45 -73.17
N HIS A 38 36.85 -18.10 -72.88
CA HIS A 38 37.62 -18.86 -71.90
C HIS A 38 37.16 -18.52 -70.48
N VAL A 39 36.87 -19.52 -69.63
CA VAL A 39 36.42 -19.36 -68.28
C VAL A 39 37.42 -19.95 -67.30
N VAL A 40 37.55 -19.37 -66.14
CA VAL A 40 38.47 -19.81 -65.07
C VAL A 40 37.69 -20.43 -63.90
N ARG A 41 38.36 -21.26 -63.15
CA ARG A 41 37.73 -21.90 -61.99
C ARG A 41 37.33 -20.85 -60.96
N GLY A 42 36.04 -20.86 -60.57
CA GLY A 42 35.48 -19.89 -59.62
C GLY A 42 34.86 -18.65 -60.26
N GLU A 43 34.93 -18.52 -61.61
CA GLU A 43 34.26 -17.45 -62.34
C GLU A 43 32.73 -17.65 -62.31
N ALA A 44 32.00 -16.57 -61.96
CA ALA A 44 30.55 -16.58 -61.93
C ALA A 44 29.98 -16.45 -63.34
N LEU A 45 29.30 -17.47 -63.84
CA LEU A 45 28.80 -17.54 -65.20
C LEU A 45 27.33 -17.15 -65.35
N ALA A 46 26.52 -17.35 -64.30
CA ALA A 46 25.12 -16.95 -64.27
C ALA A 46 24.66 -16.74 -62.80
N GLY A 47 23.63 -15.97 -62.58
CA GLY A 47 23.06 -15.76 -61.28
C GLY A 47 21.53 -15.85 -61.29
N LEU A 48 20.96 -16.34 -60.21
CA LEU A 48 19.50 -16.37 -59.99
C LEU A 48 19.05 -15.03 -59.37
N GLU A 49 17.81 -14.68 -59.60
CA GLU A 49 17.12 -13.55 -58.94
C GLU A 49 17.00 -13.84 -57.44
N SER A 50 17.51 -12.95 -56.60
CA SER A 50 17.56 -13.10 -55.15
C SER A 50 16.58 -12.19 -54.39
N SER A 51 15.78 -11.39 -55.08
CA SER A 51 14.89 -10.39 -54.49
C SER A 51 13.99 -10.93 -53.34
N ASP A 52 13.39 -12.12 -53.53
CA ASP A 52 12.57 -12.77 -52.51
C ASP A 52 13.41 -13.25 -51.30
N VAL A 53 14.64 -13.71 -51.54
CA VAL A 53 15.55 -14.18 -50.49
C VAL A 53 16.06 -12.97 -49.70
N ASP A 54 16.39 -11.89 -50.37
CA ASP A 54 16.84 -10.63 -49.77
C ASP A 54 15.73 -10.01 -48.93
N ALA A 55 14.47 -10.01 -49.41
CA ALA A 55 13.31 -9.56 -48.65
C ALA A 55 13.10 -10.40 -47.37
N LYS A 56 13.22 -11.73 -47.48
CA LYS A 56 13.13 -12.63 -46.30
C LYS A 56 14.25 -12.42 -45.33
N LEU A 57 15.47 -12.20 -45.81
CA LEU A 57 16.63 -11.91 -44.96
C LEU A 57 16.42 -10.60 -44.17
N GLU A 58 15.98 -9.53 -44.84
CA GLU A 58 15.69 -8.26 -44.18
C GLU A 58 14.55 -8.35 -43.16
N SER A 59 13.51 -9.12 -43.48
CA SER A 59 12.41 -9.43 -42.55
C SER A 59 12.93 -10.17 -41.29
N ALA A 60 13.76 -11.19 -41.47
CA ALA A 60 14.35 -11.95 -40.38
C ALA A 60 15.27 -11.06 -39.49
N LYS A 61 16.07 -10.21 -40.13
CA LYS A 61 16.92 -9.22 -39.39
C LYS A 61 16.08 -8.20 -38.63
N ALA A 62 14.95 -7.77 -39.21
CA ALA A 62 14.04 -6.85 -38.51
C ALA A 62 13.39 -7.51 -37.29
N LEU A 63 12.99 -8.78 -37.41
CA LEU A 63 12.46 -9.56 -36.30
C LEU A 63 13.51 -9.76 -35.20
N GLN A 64 14.73 -10.13 -35.57
CA GLN A 64 15.84 -10.26 -34.61
C GLN A 64 16.05 -8.97 -33.83
N ARG A 65 16.14 -7.82 -34.52
CA ARG A 65 16.30 -6.51 -33.86
C ARG A 65 15.16 -6.19 -32.91
N LYS A 66 13.93 -6.56 -33.26
CA LYS A 66 12.77 -6.40 -32.37
C LYS A 66 12.91 -7.24 -31.10
N GLU A 67 13.27 -8.52 -31.23
CA GLU A 67 13.45 -9.41 -30.07
C GLU A 67 14.63 -8.97 -29.18
N GLU A 68 15.72 -8.51 -29.78
CA GLU A 68 16.87 -7.94 -29.06
C GLU A 68 16.47 -6.68 -28.27
N ALA A 69 15.66 -5.80 -28.87
CA ALA A 69 15.16 -4.62 -28.17
C ALA A 69 14.22 -4.99 -26.99
N GLN A 70 13.34 -5.95 -27.18
CA GLN A 70 12.47 -6.47 -26.10
C GLN A 70 13.27 -7.12 -24.98
N LEU A 71 14.30 -7.91 -25.32
CA LEU A 71 15.19 -8.47 -24.32
C LEU A 71 15.93 -7.36 -23.55
N GLY A 72 16.40 -6.33 -24.26
CA GLY A 72 17.04 -5.17 -23.63
C GLY A 72 16.11 -4.44 -22.64
N GLU A 73 14.84 -4.28 -23.01
CA GLU A 73 13.82 -3.68 -22.14
C GLU A 73 13.55 -4.55 -20.89
N LEU A 74 13.44 -5.87 -21.07
CA LEU A 74 13.28 -6.82 -19.95
C LEU A 74 14.48 -6.84 -19.02
N LEU A 75 15.70 -6.80 -19.55
CA LEU A 75 16.92 -6.78 -18.75
C LEU A 75 17.15 -5.44 -18.04
N ALA A 76 16.66 -4.35 -18.58
CA ALA A 76 16.70 -3.05 -17.92
C ALA A 76 15.79 -3.00 -16.67
N GLY A 77 14.81 -3.92 -16.58
CA GLY A 77 13.86 -3.99 -15.45
C GLY A 77 12.89 -2.82 -15.38
N THR A 78 12.39 -2.56 -14.17
CA THR A 78 11.50 -1.43 -13.92
C THR A 78 12.24 -0.11 -14.12
N ARG A 79 11.63 0.83 -14.83
CA ARG A 79 12.24 2.15 -15.10
C ARG A 79 12.55 2.86 -13.78
N PRO A 80 13.72 3.52 -13.68
CA PRO A 80 14.12 4.26 -12.48
C PRO A 80 13.05 5.27 -12.02
N GLU A 81 12.33 5.88 -12.95
CA GLU A 81 11.26 6.81 -12.68
C GLU A 81 10.07 6.13 -11.98
N GLU A 82 9.71 4.91 -12.38
CA GLU A 82 8.64 4.13 -11.76
C GLU A 82 9.01 3.69 -10.35
N LEU A 83 10.27 3.29 -10.13
CA LEU A 83 10.80 2.98 -8.80
C LEU A 83 10.72 4.21 -7.90
N ARG A 84 11.15 5.37 -8.40
CA ARG A 84 11.09 6.63 -7.64
C ARG A 84 9.66 7.04 -7.27
N ILE A 85 8.68 6.80 -8.16
CA ILE A 85 7.27 7.04 -7.84
C ILE A 85 6.81 6.12 -6.70
N GLN A 86 7.21 4.86 -6.69
CA GLN A 86 6.87 3.94 -5.60
C GLN A 86 7.56 4.32 -4.29
N GLU A 87 8.82 4.71 -4.33
CA GLU A 87 9.55 5.22 -3.16
C GLU A 87 8.85 6.42 -2.54
N VAL A 88 8.44 7.41 -3.36
CA VAL A 88 7.70 8.59 -2.87
C VAL A 88 6.34 8.18 -2.28
N LYS A 89 5.64 7.21 -2.86
CA LYS A 89 4.39 6.69 -2.29
C LYS A 89 4.61 6.04 -0.93
N VAL A 90 5.65 5.21 -0.79
CA VAL A 90 6.00 4.59 0.50
C VAL A 90 6.28 5.67 1.53
N LEU A 91 7.14 6.65 1.23
CA LEU A 91 7.45 7.76 2.14
C LEU A 91 6.21 8.57 2.56
N ASN A 92 5.29 8.82 1.62
CA ASN A 92 4.04 9.52 1.94
C ASN A 92 3.15 8.69 2.86
N THR A 93 3.00 7.38 2.60
CA THR A 93 2.19 6.49 3.44
C THR A 93 2.80 6.32 4.84
N GLU A 94 4.13 6.24 4.95
CA GLU A 94 4.83 6.23 6.23
C GLU A 94 4.56 7.50 7.03
N LYS A 95 4.59 8.66 6.36
CA LYS A 95 4.27 9.94 7.00
C LYS A 95 2.79 10.02 7.43
N GLU A 96 1.87 9.59 6.57
CA GLU A 96 0.45 9.52 6.89
C GLU A 96 0.19 8.63 8.11
N LEU A 97 0.86 7.47 8.19
CA LEU A 97 0.79 6.60 9.36
C LEU A 97 1.29 7.30 10.63
N GLN A 98 2.43 7.97 10.57
CA GLN A 98 2.98 8.72 11.70
C GLN A 98 2.04 9.85 12.14
N ASP A 99 1.45 10.58 11.22
CA ASP A 99 0.49 11.65 11.50
C ASP A 99 -0.77 11.09 12.19
N GLU A 100 -1.27 9.91 11.77
CA GLU A 100 -2.40 9.21 12.40
C GLU A 100 -2.06 8.69 13.81
N GLU A 101 -0.84 8.17 14.02
CA GLU A 101 -0.39 7.74 15.36
C GLU A 101 -0.37 8.91 16.34
N VAL A 102 0.16 10.06 15.93
CA VAL A 102 0.16 11.29 16.74
C VAL A 102 -1.28 11.75 17.00
N SER A 103 -2.12 11.78 15.98
CA SER A 103 -3.54 12.15 16.11
C SER A 103 -4.27 11.26 17.10
N THR A 104 -4.00 9.96 17.09
CA THR A 104 -4.59 8.99 18.01
C THR A 104 -4.17 9.27 19.47
N ILE A 105 -2.91 9.59 19.70
CA ILE A 105 -2.42 9.98 21.04
C ILE A 105 -3.13 11.25 21.55
N ASP A 106 -3.33 12.24 20.67
CA ASP A 106 -4.02 13.47 21.02
C ASP A 106 -5.49 13.23 21.36
N VAL A 107 -6.18 12.34 20.63
CA VAL A 107 -7.56 11.91 20.94
C VAL A 107 -7.64 11.27 22.33
N VAL A 108 -6.69 10.39 22.66
CA VAL A 108 -6.66 9.74 23.99
C VAL A 108 -6.38 10.74 25.11
N ARG A 109 -5.52 11.72 24.90
CA ARG A 109 -5.26 12.82 25.85
C ARG A 109 -6.48 13.71 26.05
N ASP A 110 -7.17 14.03 24.96
CA ASP A 110 -8.41 14.82 25.03
C ASP A 110 -9.50 14.06 25.79
N ALA A 111 -9.66 12.76 25.52
CA ALA A 111 -10.58 11.89 26.24
C ALA A 111 -10.27 11.82 27.75
N TYR A 112 -8.98 11.71 28.12
CA TYR A 112 -8.57 11.79 29.52
C TYR A 112 -8.95 13.13 30.15
N THR A 113 -8.62 14.23 29.48
CA THR A 113 -8.88 15.59 30.00
C THR A 113 -10.38 15.81 30.21
N LYS A 114 -11.21 15.38 29.28
CA LYS A 114 -12.68 15.45 29.40
C LYS A 114 -13.19 14.55 30.52
N SER A 115 -12.62 13.37 30.67
CA SER A 115 -12.99 12.46 31.76
C SER A 115 -12.61 13.00 33.13
N ASP A 116 -11.41 13.57 33.25
CA ASP A 116 -10.95 14.23 34.48
C ASP A 116 -11.86 15.41 34.85
N ASP A 117 -12.23 16.27 33.89
CA ASP A 117 -13.18 17.37 34.09
C ASP A 117 -14.56 16.86 34.51
N ALA A 118 -15.08 15.84 33.83
CA ALA A 118 -16.38 15.24 34.15
C ALA A 118 -16.44 14.68 35.59
N ILE A 119 -15.38 14.05 36.04
CA ILE A 119 -15.29 13.48 37.38
C ILE A 119 -15.02 14.57 38.42
N ARG A 120 -13.90 15.31 38.26
CA ARG A 120 -13.41 16.22 39.33
C ARG A 120 -14.13 17.55 39.40
N ASN A 121 -14.53 18.11 38.25
CA ASN A 121 -15.18 19.42 38.24
C ASN A 121 -16.71 19.33 38.23
N LYS A 122 -17.28 18.27 37.55
CA LYS A 122 -18.72 18.17 37.44
C LYS A 122 -19.36 17.23 38.47
N THR A 123 -18.68 16.16 38.87
CA THR A 123 -19.26 15.12 39.72
C THR A 123 -18.85 15.28 41.19
N ASP A 124 -17.62 15.72 41.50
CA ASP A 124 -17.11 15.84 42.86
C ASP A 124 -17.90 16.84 43.72
N GLN A 125 -18.60 17.79 43.12
CA GLN A 125 -19.51 18.68 43.84
C GLN A 125 -20.66 17.92 44.56
N PHE A 126 -20.98 16.71 44.13
CA PHE A 126 -22.03 15.83 44.69
C PHE A 126 -21.49 14.90 45.79
N ILE A 127 -20.17 14.91 46.03
CA ILE A 127 -19.51 13.91 46.83
C ILE A 127 -18.63 14.61 47.87
N THR A 128 -18.80 14.24 49.14
CA THR A 128 -17.92 14.65 50.22
C THR A 128 -16.73 13.71 50.26
N ASN A 129 -15.52 14.27 50.42
CA ASN A 129 -14.25 13.51 50.38
C ASN A 129 -14.05 12.68 49.12
N PRO A 130 -14.21 13.27 47.90
CA PRO A 130 -14.30 12.54 46.68
C PRO A 130 -13.02 11.76 46.29
N GLN A 131 -11.85 12.24 46.77
CA GLN A 131 -10.54 11.60 46.51
C GLN A 131 -10.07 10.74 47.70
N GLY A 132 -10.88 10.63 48.74
CA GLY A 132 -10.57 9.81 49.91
C GLY A 132 -10.96 8.34 49.71
N ALA A 133 -10.60 7.53 50.72
CA ALA A 133 -10.98 6.10 50.70
C ALA A 133 -12.48 5.84 50.85
N ASP A 134 -13.18 6.80 51.51
CA ASP A 134 -14.62 6.69 51.81
C ASP A 134 -15.35 7.95 51.27
N PRO A 135 -15.58 8.08 49.96
CA PRO A 135 -16.39 9.16 49.43
C PRO A 135 -17.88 8.96 49.80
N VAL A 136 -18.56 10.04 50.13
CA VAL A 136 -19.96 9.99 50.55
C VAL A 136 -20.78 10.97 49.71
N VAL A 137 -21.87 10.50 49.11
CA VAL A 137 -22.80 11.36 48.37
C VAL A 137 -23.45 12.34 49.31
N ASN A 138 -23.45 13.65 48.96
CA ASN A 138 -23.91 14.73 49.80
C ASN A 138 -25.42 15.07 49.68
N PHE A 139 -26.18 14.29 48.95
CA PHE A 139 -27.65 14.43 48.80
C PHE A 139 -28.39 13.10 49.07
N PRO A 140 -29.66 13.13 49.43
CA PRO A 140 -30.38 11.91 49.75
C PRO A 140 -30.67 11.06 48.50
N ILE A 141 -30.30 9.81 48.59
CA ILE A 141 -30.60 8.79 47.56
C ILE A 141 -31.49 7.73 48.25
N GLY A 142 -32.72 7.53 47.71
CA GLY A 142 -33.64 6.55 48.24
C GLY A 142 -33.24 5.10 47.99
N ASP A 143 -32.47 4.86 46.91
CA ASP A 143 -31.95 3.55 46.55
C ASP A 143 -30.56 3.38 47.16
N VAL A 144 -30.46 2.48 48.15
CA VAL A 144 -29.23 2.18 48.87
C VAL A 144 -28.15 1.56 47.93
N GLN A 145 -28.58 0.72 46.99
CA GLN A 145 -27.63 0.09 46.05
C GLN A 145 -27.05 1.13 45.11
N LEU A 146 -27.87 2.03 44.57
CA LEU A 146 -27.40 3.12 43.72
C LEU A 146 -26.42 4.03 44.45
N ARG A 147 -26.66 4.35 45.72
CA ARG A 147 -25.73 5.11 46.53
C ARG A 147 -24.38 4.38 46.68
N ILE A 148 -24.39 3.10 47.01
CA ILE A 148 -23.19 2.28 47.15
C ILE A 148 -22.41 2.24 45.79
N ASN A 149 -23.12 2.06 44.69
CA ASN A 149 -22.54 2.02 43.36
C ASN A 149 -21.82 3.35 43.03
N ILE A 150 -22.44 4.48 43.40
CA ILE A 150 -21.83 5.80 43.18
C ILE A 150 -20.59 5.99 44.05
N GLU A 151 -20.68 5.65 45.33
CA GLU A 151 -19.56 5.81 46.27
C GLU A 151 -18.35 4.92 45.88
N LEU A 152 -18.59 3.65 45.58
CA LEU A 152 -17.54 2.76 45.06
C LEU A 152 -17.07 3.14 43.64
N GLY A 153 -17.99 3.55 42.77
CA GLY A 153 -17.69 4.00 41.42
C GLY A 153 -16.75 5.20 41.42
N ARG A 154 -16.91 6.13 42.43
CA ARG A 154 -16.02 7.27 42.55
C ARG A 154 -14.57 6.86 42.95
N VAL A 155 -14.43 5.87 43.85
CA VAL A 155 -13.11 5.31 44.20
C VAL A 155 -12.46 4.70 42.96
N THR A 156 -13.21 3.87 42.23
CA THR A 156 -12.73 3.25 41.00
C THR A 156 -12.36 4.29 39.94
N ALA A 157 -13.16 5.37 39.79
CA ALA A 157 -12.86 6.43 38.85
C ALA A 157 -11.55 7.16 39.17
N GLU A 158 -11.23 7.37 40.46
CA GLU A 158 -9.93 7.94 40.85
C GLU A 158 -8.76 7.04 40.50
N GLU A 159 -8.86 5.73 40.78
CA GLU A 159 -7.84 4.74 40.44
C GLU A 159 -7.61 4.66 38.93
N LEU A 160 -8.68 4.70 38.14
CA LEU A 160 -8.61 4.68 36.68
C LEU A 160 -8.00 5.97 36.11
N LEU A 161 -8.37 7.15 36.64
CA LEU A 161 -7.75 8.42 36.24
C LEU A 161 -6.26 8.43 36.55
N PHE A 162 -5.87 7.91 37.71
CA PHE A 162 -4.46 7.78 38.08
C PHE A 162 -3.71 6.84 37.13
N SER A 163 -4.26 5.67 36.87
CA SER A 163 -3.68 4.68 35.95
C SER A 163 -3.59 5.22 34.53
N TRP A 164 -4.60 5.95 34.07
CA TRP A 164 -4.61 6.56 32.76
C TRP A 164 -3.58 7.69 32.62
N ASN A 165 -3.42 8.50 33.66
CA ASN A 165 -2.39 9.53 33.70
C ASN A 165 -0.96 8.93 33.61
N ILE A 166 -0.72 7.81 34.29
CA ILE A 166 0.55 7.06 34.17
C ILE A 166 0.72 6.57 32.73
N LEU A 167 -0.29 5.94 32.14
CA LEU A 167 -0.27 5.48 30.76
C LEU A 167 0.09 6.63 29.81
N LEU A 168 -0.60 7.79 29.92
CA LEU A 168 -0.34 8.95 29.09
C LEU A 168 1.08 9.53 29.25
N SER A 169 1.67 9.41 30.45
CA SER A 169 3.03 9.87 30.71
C SER A 169 4.11 9.00 30.04
N THR A 170 3.75 7.76 29.67
CA THR A 170 4.65 6.82 29.00
C THR A 170 4.49 6.84 27.48
N LEU A 171 3.45 7.48 26.95
CA LEU A 171 3.17 7.53 25.52
C LEU A 171 4.15 8.46 24.79
N THR A 172 4.77 7.91 23.76
CA THR A 172 5.61 8.63 22.79
C THR A 172 5.05 8.45 21.39
N SER A 173 5.55 9.20 20.42
CA SER A 173 5.19 9.03 19.01
C SER A 173 5.57 7.67 18.41
N GLU A 174 6.35 6.86 19.13
CA GLU A 174 6.76 5.51 18.73
C GLU A 174 5.97 4.42 19.46
N SER A 175 5.01 4.80 20.31
CA SER A 175 4.19 3.85 21.06
C SER A 175 3.15 3.19 20.14
N ASP A 176 2.97 1.87 20.25
CA ASP A 176 1.93 1.16 19.51
C ASP A 176 0.54 1.63 19.97
N PRO A 177 -0.26 2.26 19.08
CA PRO A 177 -1.57 2.79 19.42
C PRO A 177 -2.55 1.72 19.96
N HIS A 178 -2.45 0.49 19.48
CA HIS A 178 -3.37 -0.58 19.85
C HIS A 178 -3.34 -0.93 21.34
N LEU A 179 -2.18 -0.85 21.97
CA LEU A 179 -2.03 -1.21 23.38
C LEU A 179 -2.74 -0.26 24.32
N PHE A 180 -2.73 1.03 24.03
CA PHE A 180 -3.32 2.04 24.91
C PHE A 180 -4.77 2.42 24.55
N ILE A 181 -5.22 2.17 23.32
CA ILE A 181 -6.61 2.39 22.92
C ILE A 181 -7.56 1.48 23.68
N GLU A 182 -7.25 0.20 23.79
CA GLU A 182 -8.12 -0.76 24.50
C GLU A 182 -8.21 -0.44 25.99
N ASP A 183 -7.10 -0.09 26.64
CA ASP A 183 -7.10 0.34 28.03
C ASP A 183 -7.92 1.63 28.21
N SER A 184 -7.68 2.65 27.37
CA SER A 184 -8.41 3.92 27.40
C SER A 184 -9.91 3.72 27.20
N LYS A 185 -10.31 2.83 26.30
CA LYS A 185 -11.71 2.47 26.06
C LYS A 185 -12.32 1.80 27.29
N ALA A 186 -11.61 0.90 27.95
CA ALA A 186 -12.06 0.27 29.16
C ALA A 186 -12.27 1.30 30.28
N TYR A 187 -11.36 2.26 30.43
CA TYR A 187 -11.48 3.38 31.38
C TYR A 187 -12.71 4.25 31.08
N LEU A 188 -12.92 4.64 29.83
CA LEU A 188 -14.08 5.40 29.40
C LEU A 188 -15.40 4.67 29.68
N LEU A 189 -15.48 3.36 29.42
CA LEU A 189 -16.68 2.59 29.70
C LEU A 189 -17.02 2.54 31.20
N SER A 190 -16.00 2.39 32.05
CA SER A 190 -16.18 2.41 33.50
C SER A 190 -16.65 3.79 34.01
N MET A 191 -16.01 4.89 33.53
CA MET A 191 -16.41 6.24 33.87
C MET A 191 -17.82 6.57 33.37
N LYS A 192 -18.17 6.14 32.17
CA LYS A 192 -19.53 6.28 31.66
C LYS A 192 -20.55 5.60 32.56
N SER A 193 -20.30 4.37 33.00
CA SER A 193 -21.20 3.65 33.92
C SER A 193 -21.37 4.41 35.23
N PHE A 194 -20.29 4.92 35.81
CA PHE A 194 -20.33 5.74 37.02
C PHE A 194 -21.16 7.03 36.80
N LEU A 195 -20.95 7.76 35.71
CA LEU A 195 -21.71 8.98 35.38
C LEU A 195 -23.20 8.68 35.13
N GLU A 196 -23.54 7.50 34.58
CA GLU A 196 -24.92 7.05 34.43
C GLU A 196 -25.60 6.84 35.80
N ASP A 197 -24.91 6.22 36.76
CA ASP A 197 -25.41 6.04 38.12
C ASP A 197 -25.62 7.38 38.83
N VAL A 198 -24.67 8.33 38.72
CA VAL A 198 -24.81 9.69 39.24
C VAL A 198 -25.99 10.41 38.58
N ALA A 199 -26.15 10.27 37.27
CA ALA A 199 -27.25 10.89 36.55
C ALA A 199 -28.63 10.33 37.01
N LEU A 200 -28.73 9.04 37.25
CA LEU A 200 -29.95 8.42 37.81
C LEU A 200 -30.28 9.02 39.19
N ALA A 201 -29.30 9.15 40.08
CA ALA A 201 -29.49 9.69 41.39
C ALA A 201 -29.90 11.19 41.36
N VAL A 202 -29.20 12.02 40.56
CA VAL A 202 -29.51 13.46 40.42
C VAL A 202 -30.91 13.68 39.79
N ASN A 203 -31.27 12.88 38.78
CA ASN A 203 -32.59 12.98 38.15
C ASN A 203 -33.73 12.56 39.07
N ALA A 204 -33.47 11.70 40.05
CA ALA A 204 -34.45 11.29 41.07
C ALA A 204 -34.66 12.35 42.16
N LEU A 205 -33.78 13.38 42.27
CA LEU A 205 -33.91 14.45 43.26
C LEU A 205 -35.22 15.25 43.08
N LYS A 206 -35.85 15.54 44.20
CA LYS A 206 -37.05 16.40 44.29
C LYS A 206 -36.71 17.64 45.18
N ALA A 207 -37.33 18.77 44.85
CA ALA A 207 -37.17 19.98 45.63
C ALA A 207 -37.63 19.75 47.08
N SER A 208 -36.87 20.26 48.03
CA SER A 208 -37.09 20.15 49.47
C SER A 208 -36.57 21.41 50.16
N SER A 209 -36.67 21.44 51.49
CA SER A 209 -36.04 22.53 52.28
C SER A 209 -34.56 22.68 52.07
N ASP A 210 -33.86 21.58 51.80
CA ASP A 210 -32.38 21.54 51.71
C ASP A 210 -31.92 21.68 50.26
N PHE A 211 -32.74 21.36 49.25
CA PHE A 211 -32.42 21.44 47.83
C PHE A 211 -33.46 22.24 47.08
N SER A 212 -33.09 23.43 46.61
CA SER A 212 -33.93 24.23 45.74
C SER A 212 -34.08 23.61 44.35
N GLN A 213 -35.19 23.91 43.65
CA GLN A 213 -35.36 23.46 42.26
C GLN A 213 -34.22 23.98 41.37
N ALA A 214 -33.75 25.20 41.55
CA ALA A 214 -32.63 25.79 40.81
C ALA A 214 -31.33 25.02 41.02
N THR A 215 -31.05 24.54 42.23
CA THR A 215 -29.90 23.70 42.54
C THR A 215 -29.96 22.36 41.82
N ILE A 216 -31.16 21.72 41.83
CA ILE A 216 -31.39 20.45 41.15
C ILE A 216 -31.20 20.60 39.63
N ASP A 217 -31.72 21.68 39.05
CA ASP A 217 -31.59 21.92 37.60
C ASP A 217 -30.13 22.23 37.23
N SER A 218 -29.35 22.90 38.08
CA SER A 218 -27.91 23.05 37.92
C SER A 218 -27.19 21.69 37.92
N TYR A 219 -27.51 20.81 38.89
CA TYR A 219 -26.93 19.50 39.01
C TYR A 219 -27.23 18.62 37.79
N ARG A 220 -28.48 18.68 37.28
CA ARG A 220 -28.85 17.98 36.05
C ARG A 220 -28.09 18.49 34.82
N SER A 221 -27.90 19.79 34.73
CA SER A 221 -27.13 20.39 33.63
C SER A 221 -25.66 19.98 33.68
N ASP A 222 -25.06 19.99 34.88
CA ASP A 222 -23.65 19.61 35.06
C ASP A 222 -23.42 18.15 34.71
N ILE A 223 -24.30 17.24 35.19
CA ILE A 223 -24.16 15.83 34.87
C ILE A 223 -24.50 15.49 33.41
N ALA A 224 -25.40 16.24 32.78
CA ALA A 224 -25.67 16.11 31.35
C ALA A 224 -24.43 16.50 30.53
N THR A 225 -23.74 17.58 30.93
CA THR A 225 -22.50 18.03 30.32
C THR A 225 -21.36 17.04 30.54
N ALA A 226 -21.26 16.45 31.75
CA ALA A 226 -20.25 15.43 32.06
C ALA A 226 -20.38 14.15 31.22
N ARG A 227 -21.60 13.85 30.70
CA ARG A 227 -21.89 12.65 29.89
C ARG A 227 -21.81 12.89 28.39
N SER A 228 -21.61 14.13 27.93
CA SER A 228 -21.48 14.50 26.52
C SER A 228 -20.05 14.35 26.00
#